data_f7a433c5e7502b0949ce0492f5ef588c
#
_entry.id   f7a433c5e7502b0949ce0492f5ef588c
#
_cell.length_a   1.000
_cell.length_b   1.000
_cell.length_c   1.000
_cell.angle_alpha   90.00
_cell.angle_beta   90.00
_cell.angle_gamma   90.00
#
_symmetry.space_group_name_H-M   'P 1'
#
loop_
_entity.id
_entity.type
_entity.pdbx_description
1 polymer ?
#
loop_
_entity_poly.entity_id
_entity_poly.type
_entity_poly.pdbx_seq_one_letter_code
_entity_poly.pdbx_strand_id
1 'polypeptide(L)'
;MLLIKNNPFRILGISLFDSEKEIQKKITKITRFTEVGKEVSFDLDLVKLFEIDRNLENINNSKRKIEKPLTKVLHSLFWFYQSNHVDEIGFENLSNGDIDKTIQIWEKVVKDREVTTKNFSTLSNLKTLYYIKYNVNGFDKDSFTRYLELTGKFFSNEEFEKYSKKIINSDNTNITNFEITKTFIDQILLEIKPFIDKENGITYSEIINSLNFFSTELNDYVSFKTTSTPTNNIEVRINETSE
;
A
#
# COMPACT_ATOMS: atom_id res chain seq x y z
N MET A 1 2.06 9.80 0.71
CA MET A 1 1.85 9.79 2.19
C MET A 1 0.39 9.67 2.62
N LEU A 2 -0.57 10.33 1.96
CA LEU A 2 -2.00 10.26 2.28
C LEU A 2 -2.56 8.83 2.23
N LEU A 3 -2.07 7.97 1.32
CA LEU A 3 -2.51 6.58 1.18
C LEU A 3 -2.26 5.72 2.43
N ILE A 4 -1.24 6.04 3.22
CA ILE A 4 -0.99 5.37 4.51
C ILE A 4 -1.78 6.05 5.63
N LYS A 5 -1.66 7.38 5.75
CA LYS A 5 -2.28 8.13 6.85
C LYS A 5 -3.80 7.91 6.90
N ASN A 6 -4.45 7.96 5.74
CA ASN A 6 -5.90 7.81 5.58
C ASN A 6 -6.29 6.43 5.00
N ASN A 7 -5.44 5.41 5.21
CA ASN A 7 -5.73 4.07 4.75
C ASN A 7 -6.98 3.52 5.44
N PRO A 8 -7.98 2.99 4.69
CA PRO A 8 -9.22 2.53 5.28
C PRO A 8 -9.04 1.38 6.28
N PHE A 9 -8.05 0.50 6.09
CA PHE A 9 -7.74 -0.55 7.05
C PHE A 9 -7.27 0.04 8.38
N ARG A 10 -6.45 1.10 8.33
CA ARG A 10 -6.01 1.84 9.51
C ARG A 10 -7.15 2.55 10.22
N ILE A 11 -7.93 3.33 9.47
CA ILE A 11 -9.04 4.12 10.04
C ILE A 11 -10.07 3.22 10.70
N LEU A 12 -10.40 2.07 10.09
CA LEU A 12 -11.37 1.12 10.61
C LEU A 12 -10.78 0.14 11.65
N GLY A 13 -9.45 0.12 11.83
CA GLY A 13 -8.77 -0.81 12.73
C GLY A 13 -8.96 -2.29 12.33
N ILE A 14 -9.09 -2.54 11.04
CA ILE A 14 -9.29 -3.89 10.49
C ILE A 14 -8.00 -4.45 9.90
N SER A 15 -7.84 -5.76 9.99
CA SER A 15 -6.76 -6.48 9.32
C SER A 15 -7.13 -6.78 7.88
N LEU A 16 -6.12 -6.98 7.00
CA LEU A 16 -6.36 -7.22 5.56
C LEU A 16 -7.22 -8.47 5.32
N PHE A 17 -7.12 -9.46 6.19
CA PHE A 17 -7.77 -10.77 6.04
C PHE A 17 -8.84 -11.04 7.10
N ASP A 18 -9.34 -9.99 7.77
CA ASP A 18 -10.50 -10.11 8.63
C ASP A 18 -11.71 -10.61 7.83
N SER A 19 -12.49 -11.51 8.41
CA SER A 19 -13.77 -11.93 7.84
C SER A 19 -14.77 -10.78 7.83
N GLU A 20 -15.77 -10.84 6.94
CA GLU A 20 -16.84 -9.83 6.89
C GLU A 20 -17.50 -9.61 8.27
N LYS A 21 -17.70 -10.69 9.03
CA LYS A 21 -18.26 -10.61 10.39
C LYS A 21 -17.35 -9.81 11.33
N GLU A 22 -16.05 -10.01 11.27
CA GLU A 22 -15.06 -9.28 12.08
C GLU A 22 -14.99 -7.82 11.65
N ILE A 23 -14.99 -7.54 10.35
CA ILE A 23 -15.04 -6.20 9.78
C ILE A 23 -16.27 -5.45 10.31
N GLN A 24 -17.47 -6.03 10.18
CA GLN A 24 -18.72 -5.39 10.66
C GLN A 24 -18.72 -5.17 12.17
N LYS A 25 -18.19 -6.11 12.95
CA LYS A 25 -18.04 -5.98 14.40
C LYS A 25 -17.14 -4.80 14.77
N LYS A 26 -15.98 -4.68 14.10
CA LYS A 26 -15.02 -3.58 14.35
C LYS A 26 -15.61 -2.23 13.92
N ILE A 27 -16.24 -2.15 12.74
CA ILE A 27 -16.92 -0.93 12.26
C ILE A 27 -18.03 -0.49 13.24
N THR A 28 -18.88 -1.41 13.67
CA THR A 28 -19.94 -1.11 14.63
C THR A 28 -19.37 -0.58 15.95
N LYS A 29 -18.30 -1.21 16.44
CA LYS A 29 -17.63 -0.78 17.67
C LYS A 29 -17.09 0.65 17.52
N ILE A 30 -16.28 0.90 16.48
CA ILE A 30 -15.63 2.20 16.29
C ILE A 30 -16.66 3.34 16.09
N THR A 31 -17.71 3.09 15.29
CA THR A 31 -18.78 4.06 15.06
C THR A 31 -19.46 4.45 16.38
N ARG A 32 -19.91 3.46 17.19
CA ARG A 32 -20.56 3.71 18.48
C ARG A 32 -19.66 4.49 19.45
N PHE A 33 -18.36 4.18 19.50
CA PHE A 33 -17.44 4.89 20.40
C PHE A 33 -17.23 6.33 19.93
N THR A 34 -17.08 6.55 18.62
CA THR A 34 -16.93 7.89 18.04
C THR A 34 -18.19 8.75 18.26
N GLU A 35 -19.39 8.18 18.13
CA GLU A 35 -20.68 8.88 18.40
C GLU A 35 -20.79 9.40 19.83
N VAL A 36 -20.17 8.75 20.80
CA VAL A 36 -20.17 9.17 22.21
C VAL A 36 -18.88 9.88 22.62
N GLY A 37 -18.05 10.31 21.65
CA GLY A 37 -16.83 11.04 21.88
C GLY A 37 -15.71 10.24 22.56
N LYS A 38 -15.73 8.89 22.46
CA LYS A 38 -14.70 8.02 23.01
C LYS A 38 -13.72 7.61 21.94
N GLU A 39 -12.44 7.66 22.27
CA GLU A 39 -11.37 7.18 21.40
C GLU A 39 -11.29 5.64 21.42
N VAL A 40 -10.91 5.08 20.28
CA VAL A 40 -10.61 3.66 20.12
C VAL A 40 -9.22 3.53 19.52
N SER A 41 -8.38 2.67 20.08
CA SER A 41 -7.05 2.34 19.55
C SER A 41 -6.98 0.89 19.08
N PHE A 42 -6.10 0.64 18.12
CA PHE A 42 -5.80 -0.67 17.56
C PHE A 42 -4.28 -0.84 17.41
N ASP A 43 -3.81 -2.09 17.40
CA ASP A 43 -2.38 -2.42 17.43
C ASP A 43 -1.59 -1.82 16.25
N LEU A 44 -2.20 -1.72 15.06
CA LEU A 44 -1.58 -1.13 13.86
C LEU A 44 -1.94 0.35 13.63
N ASP A 45 -2.33 1.09 14.66
CA ASP A 45 -2.58 2.53 14.51
C ASP A 45 -1.31 3.33 14.18
N LEU A 46 -0.15 2.81 14.58
CA LEU A 46 1.17 3.40 14.34
C LEU A 46 1.19 4.89 14.73
N VAL A 47 0.61 5.22 15.88
CA VAL A 47 0.42 6.60 16.36
C VAL A 47 1.74 7.36 16.56
N LYS A 48 2.85 6.66 16.77
CA LYS A 48 4.19 7.26 16.81
C LYS A 48 4.67 7.77 15.45
N LEU A 49 4.13 7.22 14.36
CA LEU A 49 4.48 7.64 12.99
C LEU A 49 3.49 8.65 12.44
N PHE A 50 2.20 8.49 12.74
CA PHE A 50 1.14 9.32 12.17
C PHE A 50 0.01 9.53 13.17
N GLU A 51 -0.45 10.76 13.29
CA GLU A 51 -1.72 11.05 13.96
C GLU A 51 -2.86 10.31 13.24
N ILE A 52 -3.87 9.92 14.00
CA ILE A 52 -5.06 9.27 13.47
C ILE A 52 -6.30 10.10 13.79
N ASP A 53 -7.11 10.36 12.76
CA ASP A 53 -8.38 11.05 12.89
C ASP A 53 -9.53 10.09 12.53
N ARG A 54 -10.21 9.59 13.56
CA ARG A 54 -11.35 8.67 13.47
C ARG A 54 -12.67 9.40 13.72
N ASN A 55 -12.94 10.46 12.98
CA ASN A 55 -14.27 11.07 12.99
C ASN A 55 -15.26 10.23 12.14
N LEU A 56 -16.57 10.50 12.28
CA LEU A 56 -17.63 9.75 11.60
C LEU A 56 -17.52 9.84 10.07
N GLU A 57 -17.07 10.97 9.55
CA GLU A 57 -16.87 11.17 8.11
C GLU A 57 -15.76 10.25 7.59
N ASN A 58 -14.60 10.23 8.25
CA ASN A 58 -13.47 9.38 7.89
C ASN A 58 -13.81 7.89 8.00
N ILE A 59 -14.58 7.49 9.01
CA ILE A 59 -15.07 6.12 9.18
C ILE A 59 -15.98 5.74 8.00
N ASN A 60 -16.97 6.57 7.65
CA ASN A 60 -17.90 6.31 6.57
C ASN A 60 -17.21 6.29 5.20
N ASN A 61 -16.27 7.21 4.96
CA ASN A 61 -15.46 7.23 3.74
C ASN A 61 -14.60 5.96 3.61
N SER A 62 -13.98 5.53 4.70
CA SER A 62 -13.17 4.31 4.74
C SER A 62 -14.01 3.06 4.50
N LYS A 63 -15.22 2.99 5.08
CA LYS A 63 -16.16 1.91 4.83
C LYS A 63 -16.51 1.78 3.33
N ARG A 64 -16.89 2.88 2.68
CA ARG A 64 -17.20 2.90 1.23
C ARG A 64 -16.03 2.43 0.36
N LYS A 65 -14.78 2.72 0.76
CA LYS A 65 -13.58 2.29 0.03
C LYS A 65 -13.36 0.79 0.07
N ILE A 66 -13.63 0.13 1.20
CA ILE A 66 -13.46 -1.32 1.33
C ILE A 66 -14.65 -2.13 0.80
N GLU A 67 -15.79 -1.51 0.56
CA GLU A 67 -16.96 -2.16 -0.07
C GLU A 67 -16.72 -2.46 -1.56
N LYS A 68 -15.84 -1.70 -2.22
CA LYS A 68 -15.51 -1.90 -3.63
C LYS A 68 -14.28 -2.81 -3.75
N PRO A 69 -14.38 -4.01 -4.38
CA PRO A 69 -13.30 -5.00 -4.39
C PRO A 69 -11.96 -4.46 -4.94
N LEU A 70 -11.95 -3.76 -6.08
CA LEU A 70 -10.73 -3.18 -6.63
C LEU A 70 -10.13 -2.14 -5.68
N THR A 71 -10.94 -1.24 -5.14
CA THR A 71 -10.48 -0.21 -4.20
C THR A 71 -9.94 -0.83 -2.91
N LYS A 72 -10.59 -1.88 -2.40
CA LYS A 72 -10.13 -2.64 -1.23
C LYS A 72 -8.74 -3.22 -1.46
N VAL A 73 -8.51 -3.89 -2.61
CA VAL A 73 -7.19 -4.43 -2.96
C VAL A 73 -6.16 -3.31 -3.11
N LEU A 74 -6.47 -2.23 -3.81
CA LEU A 74 -5.53 -1.11 -3.98
C LEU A 74 -5.10 -0.52 -2.64
N HIS A 75 -6.02 -0.32 -1.70
CA HIS A 75 -5.67 0.15 -0.37
C HIS A 75 -4.87 -0.87 0.45
N SER A 76 -5.10 -2.18 0.27
CA SER A 76 -4.33 -3.22 0.94
C SER A 76 -2.85 -3.22 0.52
N LEU A 77 -2.55 -2.80 -0.72
CA LEU A 77 -1.18 -2.67 -1.23
C LEU A 77 -0.35 -1.59 -0.51
N PHE A 78 -1.01 -0.69 0.21
CA PHE A 78 -0.41 0.36 1.03
C PHE A 78 -0.65 0.14 2.53
N TRP A 79 -0.87 -1.12 2.95
CA TRP A 79 -1.09 -1.42 4.35
C TRP A 79 -0.31 -2.66 4.79
N PHE A 80 -0.22 -2.82 6.09
CA PHE A 80 0.54 -3.89 6.74
C PHE A 80 -0.34 -5.07 7.12
N TYR A 81 0.26 -6.26 7.20
CA TYR A 81 -0.37 -7.43 7.80
C TYR A 81 0.65 -8.37 8.41
N GLN A 82 0.25 -9.07 9.46
CA GLN A 82 1.05 -10.06 10.16
C GLN A 82 0.74 -11.45 9.65
N SER A 83 1.78 -12.20 9.30
CA SER A 83 1.65 -13.59 8.87
C SER A 83 2.69 -14.52 9.51
N ASN A 84 3.76 -13.95 10.07
CA ASN A 84 4.85 -14.72 10.68
C ASN A 84 5.46 -13.94 11.86
N HIS A 85 6.33 -14.60 12.61
CA HIS A 85 6.98 -14.00 13.80
C HIS A 85 7.93 -12.85 13.47
N VAL A 86 8.54 -12.83 12.28
CA VAL A 86 9.41 -11.71 11.87
C VAL A 86 8.60 -10.43 11.65
N ASP A 87 7.36 -10.57 11.13
CA ASP A 87 6.43 -9.45 11.01
C ASP A 87 6.08 -8.88 12.40
N GLU A 88 5.81 -9.75 13.37
CA GLU A 88 5.50 -9.37 14.75
C GLU A 88 6.62 -8.52 15.37
N ILE A 89 7.87 -9.00 15.30
CA ILE A 89 9.04 -8.26 15.78
C ILE A 89 9.16 -6.89 15.08
N GLY A 90 8.90 -6.84 13.77
CA GLY A 90 8.88 -5.60 13.01
C GLY A 90 7.81 -4.62 13.52
N PHE A 91 6.60 -5.09 13.78
CA PHE A 91 5.51 -4.25 14.29
C PHE A 91 5.75 -3.74 15.70
N GLU A 92 6.39 -4.50 16.57
CA GLU A 92 6.82 -4.02 17.88
C GLU A 92 7.75 -2.81 17.75
N ASN A 93 8.72 -2.85 16.84
CA ASN A 93 9.62 -1.73 16.59
C ASN A 93 8.87 -0.54 15.93
N LEU A 94 7.99 -0.78 14.98
CA LEU A 94 7.18 0.29 14.36
C LEU A 94 6.25 0.98 15.36
N SER A 95 5.67 0.24 16.29
CA SER A 95 4.84 0.79 17.37
C SER A 95 5.63 1.73 18.28
N ASN A 96 6.95 1.53 18.38
CA ASN A 96 7.88 2.42 19.06
C ASN A 96 8.40 3.57 18.19
N GLY A 97 8.05 3.61 16.89
CA GLY A 97 8.50 4.61 15.92
C GLY A 97 9.85 4.30 15.27
N ASP A 98 10.41 3.09 15.48
CA ASP A 98 11.73 2.71 15.00
C ASP A 98 11.69 2.10 13.59
N ILE A 99 11.53 2.96 12.58
CA ILE A 99 11.46 2.59 11.16
C ILE A 99 12.74 1.89 10.71
N ASP A 100 13.91 2.46 11.01
CA ASP A 100 15.19 1.96 10.49
C ASP A 100 15.53 0.58 11.01
N LYS A 101 15.26 0.33 12.29
CA LYS A 101 15.45 -1.00 12.88
C LYS A 101 14.49 -2.04 12.28
N THR A 102 13.26 -1.66 12.02
CA THR A 102 12.29 -2.53 11.34
C THR A 102 12.75 -2.87 9.93
N ILE A 103 13.24 -1.89 9.16
CA ILE A 103 13.84 -2.12 7.84
C ILE A 103 14.98 -3.13 7.95
N GLN A 104 15.92 -2.94 8.88
CA GLN A 104 17.05 -3.86 9.06
C GLN A 104 16.61 -5.29 9.36
N ILE A 105 15.55 -5.49 10.15
CA ILE A 105 15.01 -6.81 10.47
C ILE A 105 14.39 -7.46 9.23
N TRP A 106 13.53 -6.74 8.52
CA TRP A 106 12.80 -7.28 7.37
C TRP A 106 13.70 -7.47 6.13
N GLU A 107 14.70 -6.60 5.92
CA GLU A 107 15.69 -6.78 4.85
C GLU A 107 16.46 -8.09 5.00
N LYS A 108 16.84 -8.53 6.20
CA LYS A 108 17.52 -9.81 6.43
C LYS A 108 16.72 -11.02 5.94
N VAL A 109 15.41 -10.89 5.81
CA VAL A 109 14.50 -11.96 5.39
C VAL A 109 14.16 -11.88 3.90
N VAL A 110 14.26 -10.69 3.29
CA VAL A 110 13.86 -10.43 1.90
C VAL A 110 15.05 -10.26 0.95
N LYS A 111 16.14 -9.63 1.44
CA LYS A 111 17.32 -9.36 0.60
C LYS A 111 18.00 -10.66 0.20
N ASP A 112 18.30 -10.79 -1.10
CA ASP A 112 19.00 -11.92 -1.70
C ASP A 112 18.36 -13.30 -1.41
N ARG A 113 17.06 -13.32 -1.11
CA ARG A 113 16.30 -14.54 -0.89
C ARG A 113 15.17 -14.68 -1.89
N GLU A 114 14.86 -15.93 -2.20
CA GLU A 114 13.66 -16.27 -2.95
C GLU A 114 12.41 -15.88 -2.15
N VAL A 115 11.41 -15.33 -2.84
CA VAL A 115 10.12 -14.97 -2.26
C VAL A 115 9.23 -16.20 -2.27
N THR A 116 8.80 -16.59 -1.09
CA THR A 116 7.95 -17.76 -0.85
C THR A 116 6.79 -17.36 0.06
N THR A 117 5.80 -18.24 0.23
CA THR A 117 4.68 -18.05 1.19
C THR A 117 5.17 -17.62 2.59
N LYS A 118 6.37 -18.07 3.01
CA LYS A 118 6.91 -17.80 4.36
C LYS A 118 7.39 -16.36 4.58
N ASN A 119 7.83 -15.67 3.52
CA ASN A 119 8.36 -14.30 3.60
C ASN A 119 7.61 -13.29 2.73
N PHE A 120 6.53 -13.69 2.07
CA PHE A 120 5.73 -12.80 1.23
C PHE A 120 5.10 -11.65 2.03
N SER A 121 4.63 -11.90 3.26
CA SER A 121 4.12 -10.84 4.13
C SER A 121 5.22 -9.84 4.49
N THR A 122 6.40 -10.34 4.84
CA THR A 122 7.55 -9.49 5.15
C THR A 122 7.98 -8.66 3.95
N LEU A 123 7.96 -9.21 2.72
CA LEU A 123 8.18 -8.45 1.49
C LEU A 123 7.13 -7.33 1.31
N SER A 124 5.84 -7.65 1.49
CA SER A 124 4.75 -6.68 1.39
C SER A 124 4.90 -5.55 2.43
N ASN A 125 5.20 -5.92 3.68
CA ASN A 125 5.39 -4.98 4.77
C ASN A 125 6.62 -4.10 4.54
N LEU A 126 7.74 -4.66 4.11
CA LEU A 126 8.97 -3.94 3.79
C LEU A 126 8.75 -2.95 2.65
N LYS A 127 8.06 -3.36 1.58
CA LYS A 127 7.63 -2.49 0.48
C LYS A 127 6.84 -1.29 1.02
N THR A 128 5.83 -1.53 1.85
CA THR A 128 5.01 -0.49 2.46
C THR A 128 5.83 0.44 3.37
N LEU A 129 6.83 -0.09 4.07
CA LEU A 129 7.70 0.70 4.92
C LEU A 129 8.64 1.61 4.12
N TYR A 130 9.17 1.15 2.98
CA TYR A 130 9.93 2.01 2.06
C TYR A 130 9.05 3.07 1.38
N TYR A 131 7.77 2.77 1.12
CA TYR A 131 6.80 3.79 0.69
C TYR A 131 6.66 4.90 1.74
N ILE A 132 6.63 4.57 3.02
CA ILE A 132 6.61 5.56 4.10
C ILE A 132 7.93 6.34 4.12
N LYS A 133 9.06 5.62 4.10
CA LYS A 133 10.40 6.21 4.25
C LYS A 133 10.70 7.26 3.18
N TYR A 134 10.41 6.99 1.91
CA TYR A 134 10.70 7.94 0.85
C TYR A 134 9.85 9.22 0.90
N ASN A 135 8.76 9.22 1.68
CA ASN A 135 7.82 10.34 1.78
C ASN A 135 7.91 11.15 3.08
N VAL A 136 8.55 10.61 4.11
CA VAL A 136 8.42 11.14 5.50
C VAL A 136 9.12 12.50 5.66
N ASN A 137 10.31 12.65 5.07
CA ASN A 137 11.15 13.85 5.21
C ASN A 137 11.40 14.57 3.87
N GLY A 138 10.46 14.46 2.93
CA GLY A 138 10.64 14.85 1.54
C GLY A 138 10.97 13.63 0.68
N PHE A 139 11.14 13.82 -0.63
CA PHE A 139 11.42 12.73 -1.56
C PHE A 139 12.84 12.18 -1.37
N ASP A 140 12.94 10.93 -0.93
CA ASP A 140 14.17 10.16 -0.82
C ASP A 140 14.28 9.18 -1.99
N LYS A 141 15.16 9.47 -2.95
CA LYS A 141 15.35 8.71 -4.18
C LYS A 141 15.78 7.27 -3.93
N ASP A 142 16.69 7.03 -3.00
CA ASP A 142 17.22 5.69 -2.72
C ASP A 142 16.14 4.79 -2.11
N SER A 143 15.40 5.33 -1.15
CA SER A 143 14.23 4.63 -0.58
C SER A 143 13.14 4.40 -1.61
N PHE A 144 12.91 5.33 -2.53
CA PHE A 144 11.94 5.17 -3.63
C PHE A 144 12.39 4.09 -4.62
N THR A 145 13.65 4.08 -5.02
CA THR A 145 14.22 3.03 -5.89
C THR A 145 14.04 1.66 -5.24
N ARG A 146 14.37 1.54 -3.95
CA ARG A 146 14.17 0.29 -3.21
C ARG A 146 12.70 -0.11 -3.12
N TYR A 147 11.80 0.85 -2.92
CA TYR A 147 10.35 0.62 -2.97
C TYR A 147 9.90 0.03 -4.31
N LEU A 148 10.40 0.54 -5.44
CA LEU A 148 10.06 0.03 -6.78
C LEU A 148 10.58 -1.40 -7.00
N GLU A 149 11.82 -1.69 -6.59
CA GLU A 149 12.38 -3.05 -6.66
C GLU A 149 11.55 -4.07 -5.88
N LEU A 150 11.20 -3.74 -4.63
CA LEU A 150 10.35 -4.60 -3.79
C LEU A 150 8.94 -4.74 -4.36
N THR A 151 8.42 -3.69 -4.96
CA THR A 151 7.13 -3.68 -5.66
C THR A 151 7.15 -4.63 -6.86
N GLY A 152 8.21 -4.58 -7.67
CA GLY A 152 8.39 -5.52 -8.78
C GLY A 152 8.43 -6.96 -8.31
N LYS A 153 9.24 -7.26 -7.30
CA LYS A 153 9.30 -8.62 -6.69
C LYS A 153 7.94 -9.07 -6.14
N PHE A 154 7.16 -8.16 -5.55
CA PHE A 154 5.84 -8.46 -4.99
C PHE A 154 4.84 -8.84 -6.07
N PHE A 155 4.74 -8.06 -7.16
CA PHE A 155 3.77 -8.30 -8.22
C PHE A 155 4.15 -9.46 -9.15
N SER A 156 5.44 -9.73 -9.34
CA SER A 156 5.91 -10.85 -10.17
C SER A 156 5.83 -12.21 -9.48
N ASN A 157 5.53 -12.25 -8.18
CA ASN A 157 5.46 -13.49 -7.42
C ASN A 157 4.07 -14.15 -7.51
N GLU A 158 4.03 -15.48 -7.61
CA GLU A 158 2.78 -16.26 -7.65
C GLU A 158 1.88 -16.07 -6.42
N GLU A 159 2.46 -15.74 -5.27
CA GLU A 159 1.72 -15.46 -4.04
C GLU A 159 0.85 -14.20 -4.15
N PHE A 160 1.15 -13.29 -5.08
CA PHE A 160 0.33 -12.11 -5.32
C PHE A 160 -1.08 -12.45 -5.79
N GLU A 161 -1.24 -13.48 -6.62
CA GLU A 161 -2.57 -13.93 -7.06
C GLU A 161 -3.40 -14.46 -5.88
N LYS A 162 -2.77 -15.24 -5.01
CA LYS A 162 -3.42 -15.75 -3.78
C LYS A 162 -3.79 -14.60 -2.83
N TYR A 163 -2.89 -13.64 -2.70
CA TYR A 163 -3.09 -12.43 -1.89
C TYR A 163 -4.29 -11.62 -2.39
N SER A 164 -4.32 -11.27 -3.68
CA SER A 164 -5.39 -10.44 -4.27
C SER A 164 -6.75 -11.14 -4.18
N LYS A 165 -6.84 -12.43 -4.53
CA LYS A 165 -8.06 -13.23 -4.39
C LYS A 165 -8.58 -13.27 -2.95
N LYS A 166 -7.69 -13.44 -1.97
CA LYS A 166 -8.06 -13.46 -0.55
C LYS A 166 -8.58 -12.11 -0.06
N ILE A 167 -8.04 -10.99 -0.55
CA ILE A 167 -8.52 -9.63 -0.20
C ILE A 167 -9.89 -9.35 -0.81
N ILE A 168 -10.07 -9.73 -2.09
CA ILE A 168 -11.34 -9.54 -2.81
C ILE A 168 -12.46 -10.35 -2.16
N ASN A 169 -12.13 -11.56 -1.65
CA ASN A 169 -13.07 -12.47 -1.00
C ASN A 169 -14.37 -12.70 -1.80
N SER A 170 -14.26 -12.76 -3.14
CA SER A 170 -15.39 -12.91 -4.05
C SER A 170 -14.95 -13.68 -5.29
N ASP A 171 -15.55 -14.84 -5.52
CA ASP A 171 -15.32 -15.65 -6.71
C ASP A 171 -15.97 -15.05 -7.98
N ASN A 172 -16.75 -13.97 -7.85
CA ASN A 172 -17.57 -13.40 -8.90
C ASN A 172 -17.03 -12.08 -9.48
N THR A 173 -15.78 -11.70 -9.20
CA THR A 173 -15.21 -10.47 -9.77
C THR A 173 -14.27 -10.80 -10.92
N ASN A 174 -14.45 -10.11 -12.05
CA ASN A 174 -13.55 -10.20 -13.22
C ASN A 174 -12.28 -9.34 -13.08
N ILE A 175 -11.92 -8.95 -11.83
CA ILE A 175 -10.73 -8.14 -11.58
C ILE A 175 -9.48 -9.00 -11.77
N THR A 176 -8.64 -8.59 -12.70
CA THR A 176 -7.38 -9.28 -13.01
C THR A 176 -6.20 -8.70 -12.23
N ASN A 177 -5.15 -9.50 -12.01
CA ASN A 177 -3.91 -9.01 -11.43
C ASN A 177 -3.28 -7.90 -12.28
N PHE A 178 -3.40 -7.96 -13.61
CA PHE A 178 -2.94 -6.92 -14.51
C PHE A 178 -3.65 -5.58 -14.25
N GLU A 179 -4.97 -5.58 -14.11
CA GLU A 179 -5.76 -4.38 -13.80
C GLU A 179 -5.38 -3.77 -12.44
N ILE A 180 -5.19 -4.61 -11.42
CA ILE A 180 -4.74 -4.16 -10.09
C ILE A 180 -3.36 -3.50 -10.20
N THR A 181 -2.40 -4.18 -10.82
CA THR A 181 -1.01 -3.71 -10.95
C THR A 181 -0.94 -2.43 -11.78
N LYS A 182 -1.67 -2.37 -12.91
CA LYS A 182 -1.77 -1.18 -13.75
C LYS A 182 -2.30 0.02 -12.97
N THR A 183 -3.42 -0.15 -12.25
CA THR A 183 -4.02 0.94 -11.46
C THR A 183 -3.09 1.40 -10.33
N PHE A 184 -2.37 0.46 -9.70
CA PHE A 184 -1.37 0.77 -8.70
C PHE A 184 -0.21 1.59 -9.29
N ILE A 185 0.32 1.21 -10.46
CA ILE A 185 1.39 1.94 -11.16
C ILE A 185 0.93 3.36 -11.50
N ASP A 186 -0.28 3.52 -12.04
CA ASP A 186 -0.85 4.85 -12.35
C ASP A 186 -0.89 5.73 -11.10
N GLN A 187 -1.27 5.18 -9.94
CA GLN A 187 -1.28 5.90 -8.67
C GLN A 187 0.13 6.34 -8.26
N ILE A 188 1.12 5.46 -8.36
CA ILE A 188 2.51 5.80 -8.01
C ILE A 188 3.08 6.86 -8.96
N LEU A 189 2.87 6.72 -10.27
CA LEU A 189 3.34 7.70 -11.24
C LEU A 189 2.73 9.09 -11.00
N LEU A 190 1.45 9.15 -10.61
CA LEU A 190 0.79 10.40 -10.23
C LEU A 190 1.42 11.04 -8.99
N GLU A 191 1.72 10.25 -7.96
CA GLU A 191 2.32 10.75 -6.71
C GLU A 191 3.75 11.27 -6.91
N ILE A 192 4.54 10.63 -7.76
CA ILE A 192 5.93 11.03 -8.00
C ILE A 192 6.10 12.07 -9.09
N LYS A 193 5.04 12.39 -9.86
CA LYS A 193 5.10 13.40 -10.94
C LYS A 193 5.79 14.71 -10.53
N PRO A 194 5.61 15.28 -9.32
CA PRO A 194 6.29 16.48 -8.88
C PRO A 194 7.82 16.35 -8.77
N PHE A 195 8.34 15.12 -8.70
CA PHE A 195 9.76 14.82 -8.47
C PHE A 195 10.46 14.28 -9.74
N ILE A 196 9.72 14.08 -10.84
CA ILE A 196 10.30 13.61 -12.10
C ILE A 196 11.10 14.76 -12.74
N ASP A 197 12.35 14.44 -13.16
CA ASP A 197 13.29 15.35 -13.81
C ASP A 197 13.58 16.64 -13.00
N LYS A 198 13.43 16.57 -11.67
CA LYS A 198 13.81 17.64 -10.75
C LYS A 198 15.19 17.39 -10.17
N GLU A 199 15.81 18.47 -9.69
CA GLU A 199 17.03 18.36 -8.87
C GLU A 199 16.73 17.47 -7.65
N ASN A 200 17.59 16.48 -7.41
CA ASN A 200 17.38 15.44 -6.39
C ASN A 200 16.11 14.56 -6.59
N GLY A 201 15.50 14.60 -7.76
CA GLY A 201 14.36 13.77 -8.12
C GLY A 201 14.77 12.46 -8.79
N ILE A 202 13.86 11.86 -9.55
CA ILE A 202 14.05 10.63 -10.31
C ILE A 202 13.74 10.86 -11.79
N THR A 203 14.49 10.20 -12.67
CA THR A 203 14.23 10.22 -14.11
C THR A 203 13.28 9.08 -14.52
N TYR A 204 12.62 9.24 -15.66
CA TYR A 204 11.80 8.16 -16.24
C TYR A 204 12.62 6.89 -16.51
N SER A 205 13.87 7.01 -16.97
CA SER A 205 14.76 5.87 -17.20
C SER A 205 15.05 5.10 -15.92
N GLU A 206 15.25 5.79 -14.81
CA GLU A 206 15.46 5.15 -13.51
C GLU A 206 14.19 4.45 -13.02
N ILE A 207 13.01 5.02 -13.23
CA ILE A 207 11.73 4.37 -12.92
C ILE A 207 11.58 3.09 -13.73
N ILE A 208 11.77 3.14 -15.05
CA ILE A 208 11.67 1.97 -15.94
C ILE A 208 12.66 0.89 -15.52
N ASN A 209 13.92 1.25 -15.25
CA ASN A 209 14.94 0.29 -14.82
C ASN A 209 14.61 -0.36 -13.49
N SER A 210 14.01 0.37 -12.55
CA SER A 210 13.59 -0.18 -11.25
C SER A 210 12.38 -1.09 -11.36
N LEU A 211 11.58 -0.96 -12.42
CA LEU A 211 10.41 -1.79 -12.71
C LEU A 211 10.71 -3.02 -13.59
N ASN A 212 11.99 -3.30 -13.92
CA ASN A 212 12.40 -4.43 -14.75
C ASN A 212 12.00 -5.82 -14.22
N PHE A 213 11.46 -5.91 -13.02
CA PHE A 213 10.88 -7.13 -12.46
C PHE A 213 9.42 -7.37 -12.86
N PHE A 214 8.79 -6.44 -13.56
CA PHE A 214 7.43 -6.62 -14.06
C PHE A 214 7.39 -7.43 -15.35
N SER A 215 6.22 -7.99 -15.68
CA SER A 215 5.99 -8.64 -16.96
C SER A 215 6.27 -7.67 -18.13
N THR A 216 6.61 -8.21 -19.31
CA THR A 216 6.84 -7.41 -20.51
C THR A 216 5.68 -6.46 -20.79
N GLU A 217 4.43 -6.94 -20.65
CA GLU A 217 3.22 -6.15 -20.85
C GLU A 217 3.11 -4.93 -19.92
N LEU A 218 3.52 -5.06 -18.65
CA LEU A 218 3.56 -3.95 -17.70
C LEU A 218 4.72 -3.00 -17.97
N ASN A 219 5.86 -3.52 -18.38
CA ASN A 219 7.00 -2.69 -18.79
C ASN A 219 6.65 -1.84 -20.03
N ASP A 220 5.97 -2.42 -21.01
CA ASP A 220 5.47 -1.70 -22.19
C ASP A 220 4.45 -0.63 -21.80
N TYR A 221 3.54 -0.96 -20.87
CA TYR A 221 2.58 0.01 -20.33
C TYR A 221 3.26 1.19 -19.64
N VAL A 222 4.24 0.95 -18.76
CA VAL A 222 4.99 2.01 -18.07
C VAL A 222 5.77 2.85 -19.08
N SER A 223 6.45 2.20 -20.04
CA SER A 223 7.19 2.89 -21.10
C SER A 223 6.27 3.79 -21.92
N PHE A 224 5.09 3.31 -22.33
CA PHE A 224 4.08 4.11 -23.01
C PHE A 224 3.65 5.31 -22.17
N LYS A 225 3.34 5.13 -20.91
CA LYS A 225 2.91 6.22 -20.00
C LYS A 225 3.99 7.27 -19.79
N THR A 226 5.25 6.85 -19.70
CA THR A 226 6.38 7.76 -19.48
C THR A 226 6.81 8.51 -20.73
N THR A 227 6.61 7.93 -21.93
CA THR A 227 6.98 8.53 -23.21
C THR A 227 5.86 9.35 -23.87
N SER A 228 4.59 8.99 -23.62
CA SER A 228 3.42 9.63 -24.24
C SER A 228 2.88 10.83 -23.49
N THR A 229 3.48 11.26 -22.41
CA THR A 229 2.98 12.39 -21.62
C THR A 229 3.67 13.69 -22.05
N PRO A 230 3.04 14.49 -22.93
CA PRO A 230 3.27 15.93 -22.93
C PRO A 230 2.74 16.45 -21.59
N THR A 231 3.37 17.40 -21.04
CA THR A 231 3.30 17.98 -19.69
C THR A 231 1.91 18.34 -19.12
N ASN A 232 0.77 17.94 -19.70
CA ASN A 232 -0.51 18.57 -19.36
C ASN A 232 -1.75 17.70 -19.12
N ASN A 233 -1.75 16.38 -19.16
CA ASN A 233 -3.01 15.65 -18.88
C ASN A 233 -2.77 14.24 -18.33
N ILE A 234 -2.53 14.12 -17.01
CA ILE A 234 -2.86 12.91 -16.27
C ILE A 234 -3.89 13.31 -15.19
N GLU A 235 -5.13 13.46 -15.59
CA GLU A 235 -6.28 13.33 -14.68
C GLU A 235 -6.63 11.85 -14.61
N VAL A 236 -6.07 11.15 -13.65
CA VAL A 236 -6.58 9.82 -13.28
C VAL A 236 -7.69 10.04 -12.26
N ARG A 237 -8.92 9.89 -12.73
CA ARG A 237 -10.15 9.97 -11.93
C ARG A 237 -10.24 8.76 -10.99
N ILE A 238 -9.61 8.83 -9.82
CA ILE A 238 -9.90 7.93 -8.69
C ILE A 238 -11.01 8.52 -7.80
N ASN A 239 -11.40 9.77 -8.02
CA ASN A 239 -12.37 10.47 -7.17
C ASN A 239 -13.78 10.64 -7.74
N GLU A 240 -14.10 10.11 -8.90
CA GLU A 240 -15.43 10.27 -9.47
C GLU A 240 -16.12 8.95 -9.76
N THR A 241 -16.74 8.40 -8.74
CA THR A 241 -18.05 7.76 -8.84
C THR A 241 -18.83 8.13 -7.59
N SER A 242 -19.19 9.42 -7.49
CA SER A 242 -20.38 9.86 -6.79
C SER A 242 -21.43 10.16 -7.87
N GLU A 243 -22.25 9.18 -8.14
CA GLU A 243 -23.67 9.24 -8.49
C GLU A 243 -24.27 7.87 -8.25
#